data_f1f7529a2317f50e83405f732099b278
#
_entry.id   f1f7529a2317f50e83405f732099b278
#
_cell.length_a   1.000
_cell.length_b   1.000
_cell.length_c   1.000
_cell.angle_alpha   90.00
_cell.angle_beta   90.00
_cell.angle_gamma   90.00
#
_symmetry.space_group_name_H-M   'P 1'
#
loop_
_entity.id
_entity.type
_entity.pdbx_description
1 polymer ?
#
loop_
_entity_poly.entity_id
_entity_poly.type
_entity_poly.pdbx_seq_one_letter_code
_entity_poly.pdbx_strand_id
1 'polypeptide(L)'
;MDIPDDPCDRLIYANHNITVYVYSILGERCAPKSAAIPSVAMYSLLLLLGVFGNLCTIVVIIKNKSMHTLTNFYLMSLATSDVLMLLLGLPMELYDAINVVYPYPFSENICKLRAFLTEFTSYASVLTICCFSIERWLAICFPLKSKIFTSFSRAGVIIFCVWMISFCAALPMAFLVVLNRVPLPDFAIDQPWSYLVSDDGMTIRGTDLCGMDFFKQMEQKIIIYFAFIVFFLLPAVFITSAYCHILMRLKNMDSCFGKSGRLVQVTDKQERTRRSVLKVLVAVVISFFVCWFPFHLQRLLSINMNESNSSPAMHNVFISLFYLSGFCYYSNSASNPILYNIFSGRYRSAFCHTILGEKITAKYYASASYGERAANQRGAGPKVPLIQRAKTERNFGSNNLPPVKSSSLQGVAYSASKKDKRRKSSLIEFNVQFQVVQDE
;
A
#
# COMPACT_ATOMS: atom_id res chain seq x y z
N MET A 1 7.02 47.74 23.61
CA MET A 1 6.63 46.33 23.61
C MET A 1 7.37 45.71 22.45
N ASP A 2 8.42 44.96 22.74
CA ASP A 2 9.16 44.24 21.70
C ASP A 2 8.23 43.18 21.16
N ILE A 3 7.90 43.27 19.88
CA ILE A 3 7.09 42.27 19.17
C ILE A 3 8.00 41.03 19.07
N PRO A 4 7.63 39.85 19.62
CA PRO A 4 8.43 38.68 19.50
C PRO A 4 8.74 38.40 18.02
N ASP A 5 10.00 38.10 17.69
CA ASP A 5 10.40 37.81 16.31
C ASP A 5 9.85 36.43 15.82
N ASP A 6 9.45 35.58 16.77
CA ASP A 6 8.88 34.28 16.44
C ASP A 6 7.40 34.45 15.99
N PRO A 7 7.05 34.08 14.77
CA PRO A 7 5.68 34.14 14.28
C PRO A 7 4.70 33.28 15.09
N CYS A 8 5.18 32.32 15.87
CA CYS A 8 4.36 31.49 16.75
C CYS A 8 3.94 32.21 18.03
N ASP A 9 4.80 33.09 18.55
CA ASP A 9 4.59 33.81 19.82
C ASP A 9 3.90 35.18 19.62
N ARG A 10 3.72 35.59 18.36
CA ARG A 10 3.01 36.86 18.08
C ARG A 10 1.56 36.74 18.52
N LEU A 11 1.16 37.59 19.46
CA LEU A 11 -0.24 37.88 19.70
C LEU A 11 -0.82 38.38 18.38
N ILE A 12 -1.71 37.56 17.77
CA ILE A 12 -2.31 37.87 16.46
C ILE A 12 -3.17 39.11 16.58
N TYR A 13 -3.67 39.38 17.77
CA TYR A 13 -4.61 40.47 18.05
C TYR A 13 -4.11 41.28 19.24
N ALA A 14 -4.27 42.60 19.14
CA ALA A 14 -3.92 43.49 20.24
C ALA A 14 -4.81 43.30 21.50
N ASN A 15 -5.85 42.49 21.41
CA ASN A 15 -6.78 42.18 22.48
C ASN A 15 -6.59 40.74 22.99
N HIS A 16 -6.24 40.62 24.28
CA HIS A 16 -6.04 39.34 24.94
C HIS A 16 -7.28 38.44 24.90
N ASN A 17 -8.48 38.98 25.10
CA ASN A 17 -9.72 38.21 25.11
C ASN A 17 -10.02 37.56 23.77
N ILE A 18 -9.78 38.26 22.65
CA ILE A 18 -9.95 37.75 21.30
C ILE A 18 -8.88 36.65 21.02
N THR A 19 -7.65 36.86 21.43
CA THR A 19 -6.59 35.86 21.29
C THR A 19 -6.95 34.58 22.04
N VAL A 20 -7.40 34.66 23.28
CA VAL A 20 -7.85 33.52 24.08
C VAL A 20 -9.04 32.81 23.41
N TYR A 21 -10.00 33.59 22.89
CA TYR A 21 -11.17 33.05 22.18
C TYR A 21 -10.74 32.27 20.92
N VAL A 22 -9.86 32.81 20.08
CA VAL A 22 -9.37 32.16 18.88
C VAL A 22 -8.60 30.88 19.25
N TYR A 23 -7.74 30.92 20.27
CA TYR A 23 -7.00 29.76 20.75
C TYR A 23 -7.91 28.67 21.34
N SER A 24 -9.04 29.05 21.94
CA SER A 24 -10.01 28.06 22.44
C SER A 24 -10.73 27.29 21.34
N ILE A 25 -10.79 27.85 20.10
CA ILE A 25 -11.46 27.21 18.95
C ILE A 25 -10.46 26.52 18.04
N LEU A 26 -9.33 27.18 17.71
CA LEU A 26 -8.35 26.67 16.74
C LEU A 26 -7.16 25.95 17.38
N GLY A 27 -6.98 26.08 18.68
CA GLY A 27 -5.77 25.60 19.36
C GLY A 27 -4.56 26.49 19.13
N GLU A 28 -3.38 25.96 19.46
CA GLU A 28 -2.12 26.67 19.27
C GLU A 28 -1.79 26.86 17.80
N ARG A 29 -1.20 28.00 17.50
CA ARG A 29 -0.88 28.44 16.13
C ARG A 29 0.24 27.62 15.48
N CYS A 30 1.13 27.10 16.29
CA CYS A 30 2.27 26.27 15.86
C CYS A 30 2.31 24.94 16.60
N ALA A 31 2.82 23.94 15.92
CA ALA A 31 3.15 22.67 16.58
C ALA A 31 4.26 22.89 17.63
N PRO A 32 4.16 22.28 18.83
CA PRO A 32 5.23 22.39 19.82
C PRO A 32 6.53 21.82 19.26
N LYS A 33 7.67 22.45 19.54
CA LYS A 33 8.98 22.05 18.99
C LYS A 33 9.32 20.58 19.27
N SER A 34 8.84 20.03 20.39
CA SER A 34 8.96 18.60 20.74
C SER A 34 8.25 17.67 19.77
N ALA A 35 7.20 18.11 19.08
CA ALA A 35 6.49 17.37 18.05
C ALA A 35 6.94 17.75 16.63
N ALA A 36 7.20 19.02 16.38
CA ALA A 36 7.61 19.52 15.07
C ALA A 36 8.92 18.91 14.57
N ILE A 37 9.98 18.89 15.41
CA ILE A 37 11.29 18.36 15.02
C ILE A 37 11.24 16.88 14.64
N PRO A 38 10.65 15.97 15.46
CA PRO A 38 10.49 14.57 15.07
C PRO A 38 9.62 14.39 13.84
N SER A 39 8.56 15.22 13.67
CA SER A 39 7.67 15.15 12.52
C SER A 39 8.41 15.50 11.23
N VAL A 40 9.16 16.59 11.21
CA VAL A 40 9.96 17.00 10.05
C VAL A 40 10.97 15.93 9.68
N ALA A 41 11.70 15.38 10.66
CA ALA A 41 12.68 14.33 10.42
C ALA A 41 12.03 13.07 9.85
N MET A 42 10.94 12.62 10.46
CA MET A 42 10.23 11.40 10.01
C MET A 42 9.57 11.58 8.65
N TYR A 43 8.84 12.66 8.43
CA TYR A 43 8.17 12.92 7.14
C TYR A 43 9.18 13.10 6.00
N SER A 44 10.32 13.78 6.24
CA SER A 44 11.39 13.88 5.24
C SER A 44 11.98 12.52 4.90
N LEU A 45 12.22 11.68 5.88
CA LEU A 45 12.71 10.32 5.69
C LEU A 45 11.71 9.47 4.88
N LEU A 46 10.42 9.52 5.26
CA LEU A 46 9.36 8.80 4.56
C LEU A 46 9.19 9.28 3.11
N LEU A 47 9.29 10.58 2.88
CA LEU A 47 9.23 11.16 1.54
C LEU A 47 10.36 10.62 0.65
N LEU A 48 11.60 10.72 1.14
CA LEU A 48 12.79 10.30 0.37
C LEU A 48 12.77 8.78 0.10
N LEU A 49 12.61 7.97 1.15
CA LEU A 49 12.63 6.51 1.03
C LEU A 49 11.43 5.98 0.26
N GLY A 50 10.24 6.55 0.51
CA GLY A 50 9.01 6.10 -0.11
C GLY A 50 8.96 6.46 -1.59
N VAL A 51 9.27 7.70 -1.98
CA VAL A 51 9.28 8.10 -3.39
C VAL A 51 10.35 7.31 -4.15
N PHE A 52 11.58 7.26 -3.63
CA PHE A 52 12.65 6.50 -4.27
C PHE A 52 12.29 5.02 -4.42
N GLY A 53 11.82 4.37 -3.35
CA GLY A 53 11.48 2.95 -3.35
C GLY A 53 10.35 2.60 -4.33
N ASN A 54 9.28 3.41 -4.36
CA ASN A 54 8.14 3.18 -5.25
C ASN A 54 8.49 3.48 -6.71
N LEU A 55 9.25 4.53 -7.02
CA LEU A 55 9.76 4.79 -8.37
C LEU A 55 10.66 3.65 -8.86
N CYS A 56 11.55 3.14 -8.01
CA CYS A 56 12.35 1.97 -8.34
C CYS A 56 11.46 0.75 -8.62
N THR A 57 10.39 0.55 -7.86
CA THR A 57 9.43 -0.55 -8.08
C THR A 57 8.79 -0.46 -9.46
N ILE A 58 8.31 0.72 -9.84
CA ILE A 58 7.71 0.98 -11.15
C ILE A 58 8.73 0.70 -12.28
N VAL A 59 9.95 1.24 -12.16
CA VAL A 59 11.03 1.07 -13.17
C VAL A 59 11.43 -0.39 -13.31
N VAL A 60 11.58 -1.12 -12.20
CA VAL A 60 11.93 -2.56 -12.19
C VAL A 60 10.86 -3.39 -12.90
N ILE A 61 9.58 -3.12 -12.61
CA ILE A 61 8.49 -3.85 -13.25
C ILE A 61 8.43 -3.56 -14.75
N ILE A 62 8.57 -2.29 -15.17
CA ILE A 62 8.50 -1.89 -16.57
C ILE A 62 9.68 -2.47 -17.38
N LYS A 63 10.91 -2.37 -16.85
CA LYS A 63 12.12 -2.78 -17.60
C LYS A 63 12.30 -4.29 -17.70
N ASN A 64 11.81 -5.07 -16.74
CA ASN A 64 12.04 -6.51 -16.70
C ASN A 64 10.83 -7.30 -17.20
N LYS A 65 10.90 -7.88 -18.40
CA LYS A 65 9.86 -8.73 -18.98
C LYS A 65 9.48 -9.92 -18.06
N SER A 66 10.43 -10.44 -17.29
CA SER A 66 10.17 -11.50 -16.31
C SER A 66 9.28 -11.07 -15.13
N MET A 67 9.17 -9.76 -14.91
CA MET A 67 8.31 -9.15 -13.89
C MET A 67 6.92 -8.77 -14.42
N HIS A 68 6.64 -8.97 -15.71
CA HIS A 68 5.31 -8.74 -16.28
C HIS A 68 4.36 -9.89 -15.88
N THR A 69 3.93 -9.88 -14.64
CA THR A 69 2.93 -10.81 -14.08
C THR A 69 1.73 -10.03 -13.58
N LEU A 70 0.59 -10.69 -13.51
CA LEU A 70 -0.65 -10.07 -13.03
C LEU A 70 -0.47 -9.40 -11.67
N THR A 71 0.15 -10.12 -10.76
CA THR A 71 0.48 -9.64 -9.41
C THR A 71 1.29 -8.35 -9.44
N ASN A 72 2.31 -8.29 -10.30
CA ASN A 72 3.19 -7.11 -10.37
C ASN A 72 2.49 -5.90 -11.00
N PHE A 73 1.43 -6.08 -11.78
CA PHE A 73 0.60 -4.95 -12.21
C PHE A 73 -0.16 -4.30 -11.06
N TYR A 74 -0.68 -5.12 -10.12
CA TYR A 74 -1.25 -4.55 -8.88
C TYR A 74 -0.18 -3.85 -8.02
N LEU A 75 1.03 -4.42 -7.94
CA LEU A 75 2.15 -3.76 -7.23
C LEU A 75 2.55 -2.45 -7.91
N MET A 76 2.50 -2.36 -9.23
CA MET A 76 2.76 -1.12 -9.98
C MET A 76 1.68 -0.07 -9.73
N SER A 77 0.40 -0.47 -9.72
CA SER A 77 -0.71 0.41 -9.37
C SER A 77 -0.57 0.94 -7.93
N LEU A 78 -0.22 0.07 -6.99
CA LEU A 78 0.03 0.44 -5.60
C LEU A 78 1.21 1.41 -5.48
N ALA A 79 2.34 1.12 -6.14
CA ALA A 79 3.49 2.03 -6.14
C ALA A 79 3.16 3.40 -6.77
N THR A 80 2.27 3.44 -7.75
CA THR A 80 1.81 4.69 -8.37
C THR A 80 0.97 5.52 -7.38
N SER A 81 -0.02 4.91 -6.71
CA SER A 81 -0.81 5.61 -5.68
C SER A 81 0.06 6.06 -4.50
N ASP A 82 1.06 5.27 -4.11
CA ASP A 82 2.00 5.61 -3.04
C ASP A 82 2.88 6.82 -3.41
N VAL A 83 3.40 6.88 -4.65
CA VAL A 83 4.15 8.06 -5.13
C VAL A 83 3.29 9.31 -5.14
N LEU A 84 2.05 9.22 -5.63
CA LEU A 84 1.12 10.35 -5.63
C LEU A 84 0.81 10.83 -4.21
N MET A 85 0.52 9.90 -3.29
CA MET A 85 0.27 10.21 -1.89
C MET A 85 1.47 10.94 -1.25
N LEU A 86 2.69 10.43 -1.46
CA LEU A 86 3.90 11.00 -0.89
C LEU A 86 4.26 12.36 -1.50
N LEU A 87 4.12 12.54 -2.82
CA LEU A 87 4.48 13.80 -3.47
C LEU A 87 3.43 14.90 -3.29
N LEU A 88 2.17 14.56 -3.14
CA LEU A 88 1.07 15.53 -3.03
C LEU A 88 0.65 15.79 -1.58
N GLY A 89 0.79 14.80 -0.69
CA GLY A 89 0.41 14.93 0.71
C GLY A 89 1.55 15.38 1.62
N LEU A 90 2.68 14.66 1.64
CA LEU A 90 3.76 14.91 2.60
C LEU A 90 4.40 16.32 2.55
N PRO A 91 4.59 16.98 1.38
CA PRO A 91 5.12 18.34 1.37
C PRO A 91 4.24 19.33 2.13
N MET A 92 2.93 19.14 2.11
CA MET A 92 1.99 19.97 2.86
C MET A 92 2.05 19.70 4.37
N GLU A 93 2.19 18.41 4.77
CA GLU A 93 2.42 18.05 6.18
C GLU A 93 3.74 18.61 6.72
N LEU A 94 4.79 18.59 5.88
CA LEU A 94 6.08 19.21 6.23
C LEU A 94 5.95 20.73 6.38
N TYR A 95 5.17 21.36 5.50
CA TYR A 95 4.88 22.78 5.60
C TYR A 95 4.16 23.12 6.91
N ASP A 96 3.10 22.38 7.25
CA ASP A 96 2.31 22.60 8.47
C ASP A 96 3.12 22.31 9.74
N ALA A 97 4.10 21.39 9.69
CA ALA A 97 4.98 21.09 10.83
C ALA A 97 6.02 22.19 11.12
N ILE A 98 6.36 23.01 10.12
CA ILE A 98 7.41 24.05 10.23
C ILE A 98 6.79 25.43 10.42
N ASN A 99 5.61 25.66 9.83
CA ASN A 99 4.97 26.98 9.76
C ASN A 99 3.75 27.07 10.69
N VAL A 100 3.12 28.23 10.65
CA VAL A 100 1.86 28.46 11.35
C VAL A 100 0.72 27.70 10.67
N VAL A 101 -0.16 27.12 11.47
CA VAL A 101 -1.33 26.35 10.98
C VAL A 101 -2.41 27.31 10.45
N TYR A 102 -2.53 28.48 11.08
CA TYR A 102 -3.43 29.54 10.62
C TYR A 102 -2.75 30.93 10.74
N PRO A 103 -3.05 31.87 9.81
CA PRO A 103 -3.91 31.73 8.65
C PRO A 103 -3.32 30.77 7.61
N TYR A 104 -4.18 29.92 7.01
CA TYR A 104 -3.79 29.03 5.94
C TYR A 104 -3.33 29.84 4.71
N PRO A 105 -2.10 29.62 4.20
CA PRO A 105 -1.50 30.53 3.22
C PRO A 105 -1.96 30.29 1.78
N PHE A 106 -2.64 29.16 1.53
CA PHE A 106 -3.05 28.77 0.19
C PHE A 106 -4.55 29.05 -0.03
N SER A 107 -4.98 28.98 -1.29
CA SER A 107 -6.39 29.15 -1.64
C SER A 107 -7.26 27.97 -1.16
N GLU A 108 -8.57 28.23 -1.05
CA GLU A 108 -9.57 27.20 -0.72
C GLU A 108 -9.54 26.01 -1.72
N ASN A 109 -9.27 26.29 -3.00
CA ASN A 109 -9.16 25.23 -4.01
C ASN A 109 -7.99 24.28 -3.73
N ILE A 110 -6.86 24.79 -3.23
CA ILE A 110 -5.71 23.95 -2.84
C ILE A 110 -6.06 23.14 -1.60
N CYS A 111 -6.77 23.73 -0.63
CA CYS A 111 -7.27 23.01 0.55
C CYS A 111 -8.18 21.84 0.15
N LYS A 112 -9.17 22.08 -0.71
CA LYS A 112 -10.09 21.06 -1.25
C LYS A 112 -9.35 19.97 -2.03
N LEU A 113 -8.42 20.37 -2.90
CA LEU A 113 -7.63 19.45 -3.70
C LEU A 113 -6.76 18.55 -2.82
N ARG A 114 -6.08 19.10 -1.79
CA ARG A 114 -5.29 18.33 -0.81
C ARG A 114 -6.14 17.24 -0.15
N ALA A 115 -7.30 17.63 0.39
CA ALA A 115 -8.21 16.70 1.07
C ALA A 115 -8.72 15.59 0.12
N PHE A 116 -9.13 15.96 -1.09
CA PHE A 116 -9.55 15.02 -2.12
C PHE A 116 -8.44 14.04 -2.49
N LEU A 117 -7.24 14.52 -2.80
CA LEU A 117 -6.11 13.68 -3.21
C LEU A 117 -5.67 12.71 -2.12
N THR A 118 -5.70 13.15 -0.86
CA THR A 118 -5.39 12.31 0.29
C THR A 118 -6.35 11.11 0.38
N GLU A 119 -7.65 11.33 0.29
CA GLU A 119 -8.64 10.25 0.32
C GLU A 119 -8.56 9.37 -0.95
N PHE A 120 -8.46 10.00 -2.12
CA PHE A 120 -8.39 9.31 -3.41
C PHE A 120 -7.22 8.31 -3.48
N THR A 121 -6.02 8.76 -3.15
CA THR A 121 -4.83 7.90 -3.18
C THR A 121 -4.88 6.80 -2.12
N SER A 122 -5.42 7.11 -0.94
CA SER A 122 -5.64 6.15 0.14
C SER A 122 -6.59 5.03 -0.26
N TYR A 123 -7.75 5.39 -0.80
CA TYR A 123 -8.75 4.42 -1.26
C TYR A 123 -8.21 3.56 -2.40
N ALA A 124 -7.47 4.15 -3.35
CA ALA A 124 -6.81 3.42 -4.42
C ALA A 124 -5.79 2.41 -3.88
N SER A 125 -4.98 2.79 -2.89
CA SER A 125 -4.03 1.89 -2.22
C SER A 125 -4.73 0.73 -1.53
N VAL A 126 -5.74 1.01 -0.70
CA VAL A 126 -6.48 -0.03 0.05
C VAL A 126 -7.17 -1.01 -0.89
N LEU A 127 -7.90 -0.51 -1.90
CA LEU A 127 -8.59 -1.38 -2.86
C LEU A 127 -7.60 -2.19 -3.71
N THR A 128 -6.45 -1.62 -4.06
CA THR A 128 -5.38 -2.37 -4.77
C THR A 128 -4.83 -3.50 -3.90
N ILE A 129 -4.61 -3.27 -2.58
CA ILE A 129 -4.21 -4.32 -1.64
C ILE A 129 -5.28 -5.41 -1.55
N CYS A 130 -6.56 -5.07 -1.55
CA CYS A 130 -7.65 -6.04 -1.58
C CYS A 130 -7.63 -6.89 -2.86
N CYS A 131 -7.50 -6.28 -4.04
CA CYS A 131 -7.41 -6.97 -5.32
C CYS A 131 -6.20 -7.91 -5.39
N PHE A 132 -5.03 -7.45 -4.91
CA PHE A 132 -3.83 -8.28 -4.75
C PHE A 132 -4.10 -9.49 -3.83
N SER A 133 -4.79 -9.27 -2.71
CA SER A 133 -5.13 -10.32 -1.75
C SER A 133 -6.11 -11.35 -2.32
N ILE A 134 -7.11 -10.90 -3.10
CA ILE A 134 -8.03 -11.77 -3.85
C ILE A 134 -7.26 -12.64 -4.83
N GLU A 135 -6.37 -12.03 -5.61
CA GLU A 135 -5.58 -12.75 -6.61
C GLU A 135 -4.71 -13.82 -5.96
N ARG A 136 -4.05 -13.51 -4.83
CA ARG A 136 -3.27 -14.50 -4.07
C ARG A 136 -4.13 -15.60 -3.49
N TRP A 137 -5.28 -15.27 -2.93
CA TRP A 137 -6.24 -16.23 -2.38
C TRP A 137 -6.77 -17.19 -3.45
N LEU A 138 -7.16 -16.67 -4.61
CA LEU A 138 -7.60 -17.50 -5.74
C LEU A 138 -6.48 -18.39 -6.27
N ALA A 139 -5.26 -17.86 -6.43
CA ALA A 139 -4.13 -18.61 -6.96
C ALA A 139 -3.71 -19.78 -6.06
N ILE A 140 -3.81 -19.63 -4.73
CA ILE A 140 -3.36 -20.64 -3.77
C ILE A 140 -4.48 -21.62 -3.43
N CYS A 141 -5.70 -21.10 -3.15
CA CYS A 141 -6.80 -21.94 -2.68
C CYS A 141 -7.58 -22.62 -3.83
N PHE A 142 -7.63 -21.96 -5.01
CA PHE A 142 -8.42 -22.41 -6.18
C PHE A 142 -7.62 -22.38 -7.49
N PRO A 143 -6.50 -23.16 -7.61
CA PRO A 143 -5.56 -23.04 -8.73
C PRO A 143 -6.19 -23.34 -10.11
N LEU A 144 -7.19 -24.22 -10.18
CA LEU A 144 -7.89 -24.53 -11.43
C LEU A 144 -8.79 -23.38 -11.90
N LYS A 145 -9.52 -22.75 -10.95
CA LYS A 145 -10.36 -21.59 -11.23
C LYS A 145 -9.51 -20.35 -11.55
N SER A 146 -8.39 -20.19 -10.87
CA SER A 146 -7.52 -19.02 -11.06
C SER A 146 -7.02 -18.91 -12.50
N LYS A 147 -6.73 -20.01 -13.20
CA LYS A 147 -6.32 -20.01 -14.61
C LYS A 147 -7.38 -19.40 -15.55
N ILE A 148 -8.66 -19.52 -15.20
CA ILE A 148 -9.76 -18.95 -15.98
C ILE A 148 -9.89 -17.44 -15.71
N PHE A 149 -9.60 -17.03 -14.47
CA PHE A 149 -9.74 -15.64 -14.04
C PHE A 149 -8.48 -14.77 -14.27
N THR A 150 -7.33 -15.38 -14.56
CA THR A 150 -6.04 -14.72 -14.72
C THR A 150 -5.79 -14.30 -16.17
N SER A 151 -6.21 -13.06 -16.54
CA SER A 151 -5.90 -12.44 -17.83
C SER A 151 -5.35 -11.03 -17.60
N PHE A 152 -4.33 -10.64 -18.36
CA PHE A 152 -3.73 -9.29 -18.31
C PHE A 152 -4.76 -8.19 -18.60
N SER A 153 -5.64 -8.39 -19.59
CA SER A 153 -6.69 -7.43 -19.92
C SER A 153 -7.64 -7.20 -18.75
N ARG A 154 -7.97 -8.26 -18.00
CA ARG A 154 -8.83 -8.14 -16.81
C ARG A 154 -8.16 -7.38 -15.69
N ALA A 155 -6.86 -7.59 -15.45
CA ALA A 155 -6.13 -6.81 -14.45
C ALA A 155 -6.16 -5.32 -14.77
N GLY A 156 -5.97 -4.94 -16.03
CA GLY A 156 -6.08 -3.55 -16.45
C GLY A 156 -7.47 -2.96 -16.19
N VAL A 157 -8.53 -3.70 -16.50
CA VAL A 157 -9.91 -3.27 -16.22
C VAL A 157 -10.16 -3.16 -14.71
N ILE A 158 -9.72 -4.13 -13.91
CA ILE A 158 -9.86 -4.09 -12.44
C ILE A 158 -9.14 -2.87 -11.86
N ILE A 159 -7.91 -2.63 -12.27
CA ILE A 159 -7.13 -1.46 -11.82
C ILE A 159 -7.85 -0.17 -12.20
N PHE A 160 -8.33 -0.06 -13.43
CA PHE A 160 -9.12 1.10 -13.88
C PHE A 160 -10.37 1.29 -13.00
N CYS A 161 -11.13 0.22 -12.74
CA CYS A 161 -12.29 0.28 -11.85
C CYS A 161 -11.92 0.70 -10.42
N VAL A 162 -10.81 0.18 -9.88
CA VAL A 162 -10.30 0.59 -8.55
C VAL A 162 -10.04 2.09 -8.51
N TRP A 163 -9.36 2.65 -9.51
CA TRP A 163 -9.09 4.09 -9.56
C TRP A 163 -10.36 4.92 -9.71
N MET A 164 -11.31 4.48 -10.55
CA MET A 164 -12.59 5.17 -10.72
C MET A 164 -13.47 5.13 -9.46
N ILE A 165 -13.55 3.96 -8.80
CA ILE A 165 -14.29 3.83 -7.53
C ILE A 165 -13.67 4.73 -6.45
N SER A 166 -12.33 4.73 -6.34
CA SER A 166 -11.61 5.57 -5.37
C SER A 166 -11.83 7.06 -5.64
N PHE A 167 -11.83 7.46 -6.91
CA PHE A 167 -12.11 8.83 -7.33
C PHE A 167 -13.52 9.26 -6.91
N CYS A 168 -14.53 8.49 -7.28
CA CYS A 168 -15.92 8.80 -6.93
C CYS A 168 -16.15 8.82 -5.41
N ALA A 169 -15.54 7.87 -4.68
CA ALA A 169 -15.67 7.78 -3.23
C ALA A 169 -14.99 8.95 -2.47
N ALA A 170 -13.93 9.52 -3.05
CA ALA A 170 -13.22 10.67 -2.48
C ALA A 170 -13.87 12.03 -2.78
N LEU A 171 -14.70 12.13 -3.83
CA LEU A 171 -15.33 13.38 -4.25
C LEU A 171 -16.08 14.11 -3.13
N PRO A 172 -16.87 13.45 -2.26
CA PRO A 172 -17.58 14.15 -1.18
C PRO A 172 -16.65 14.95 -0.26
N MET A 173 -15.40 14.49 -0.06
CA MET A 173 -14.42 15.21 0.76
C MET A 173 -14.08 16.58 0.16
N ALA A 174 -13.98 16.71 -1.17
CA ALA A 174 -13.72 17.97 -1.83
C ALA A 174 -14.84 19.02 -1.62
N PHE A 175 -16.07 18.56 -1.36
CA PHE A 175 -17.21 19.44 -1.09
C PHE A 175 -17.42 19.73 0.40
N LEU A 176 -16.87 18.90 1.27
CA LEU A 176 -16.99 19.05 2.71
C LEU A 176 -15.87 19.90 3.31
N VAL A 177 -14.71 19.95 2.67
CA VAL A 177 -13.55 20.75 3.13
C VAL A 177 -13.62 22.16 2.60
N VAL A 178 -13.43 23.12 3.50
CA VAL A 178 -13.47 24.58 3.24
C VAL A 178 -12.37 25.28 4.01
N LEU A 179 -12.18 26.57 3.74
CA LEU A 179 -11.43 27.46 4.63
C LEU A 179 -12.39 27.96 5.72
N ASN A 180 -12.31 27.34 6.90
CA ASN A 180 -13.05 27.78 8.06
C ASN A 180 -12.45 29.06 8.62
N ARG A 181 -13.32 29.96 9.11
CA ARG A 181 -12.95 31.16 9.84
C ARG A 181 -13.66 31.17 11.18
N VAL A 182 -13.02 31.69 12.19
CA VAL A 182 -13.62 31.82 13.52
C VAL A 182 -14.70 32.92 13.48
N PRO A 183 -15.94 32.64 13.91
CA PRO A 183 -16.99 33.64 13.96
C PRO A 183 -16.63 34.73 14.98
N LEU A 184 -17.14 35.95 14.73
CA LEU A 184 -16.96 37.06 15.64
C LEU A 184 -17.74 36.76 16.94
N PRO A 185 -17.13 36.86 18.13
CA PRO A 185 -17.82 36.58 19.37
C PRO A 185 -18.80 37.73 19.72
N ASP A 186 -19.90 37.41 20.39
CA ASP A 186 -20.94 38.38 20.75
C ASP A 186 -20.40 39.59 21.53
N PHE A 187 -19.39 39.41 22.37
CA PHE A 187 -18.75 40.49 23.13
C PHE A 187 -17.94 41.47 22.26
N ALA A 188 -17.69 41.14 21.00
CA ALA A 188 -16.93 41.97 20.06
C ALA A 188 -17.83 42.74 19.07
N ILE A 189 -19.13 42.48 19.01
CA ILE A 189 -20.03 43.06 18.00
C ILE A 189 -20.15 44.58 18.13
N ASP A 190 -20.16 45.11 19.37
CA ASP A 190 -20.35 46.55 19.65
C ASP A 190 -19.03 47.33 19.80
N GLN A 191 -17.89 46.72 19.50
CA GLN A 191 -16.58 47.34 19.68
C GLN A 191 -15.99 47.84 18.35
N PRO A 192 -15.16 48.89 18.32
CA PRO A 192 -14.56 49.46 17.10
C PRO A 192 -13.39 48.56 16.59
N TRP A 193 -13.63 47.26 16.42
CA TRP A 193 -12.65 46.28 15.98
C TRP A 193 -12.60 46.08 14.46
N SER A 194 -12.87 47.16 13.68
CA SER A 194 -12.94 47.06 12.21
C SER A 194 -11.69 46.40 11.57
N TYR A 195 -10.51 46.51 12.21
CA TYR A 195 -9.28 45.88 11.74
C TYR A 195 -9.22 44.37 11.99
N LEU A 196 -10.05 43.83 12.89
CA LEU A 196 -10.13 42.40 13.22
C LEU A 196 -11.21 41.67 12.43
N VAL A 197 -12.16 42.42 11.88
CA VAL A 197 -13.27 41.82 11.15
C VAL A 197 -12.86 41.53 9.72
N SER A 198 -13.17 40.34 9.22
CA SER A 198 -12.99 40.00 7.82
C SER A 198 -13.94 40.78 6.91
N ASP A 199 -13.75 40.72 5.62
CA ASP A 199 -14.56 41.42 4.61
C ASP A 199 -16.03 40.95 4.60
N ASP A 200 -16.32 39.79 5.18
CA ASP A 200 -17.66 39.21 5.37
C ASP A 200 -18.46 39.85 6.51
N GLY A 201 -17.83 40.67 7.36
CA GLY A 201 -18.43 41.32 8.52
C GLY A 201 -18.81 40.39 9.69
N MET A 202 -18.54 39.07 9.58
CA MET A 202 -19.01 38.05 10.53
C MET A 202 -17.89 37.22 11.16
N THR A 203 -16.69 37.20 10.56
CA THR A 203 -15.59 36.37 11.00
C THR A 203 -14.36 37.20 11.37
N ILE A 204 -13.44 36.53 12.13
CA ILE A 204 -12.19 37.17 12.56
C ILE A 204 -11.15 36.99 11.45
N ARG A 205 -10.53 38.11 11.06
CA ARG A 205 -9.46 38.13 10.04
C ARG A 205 -8.22 37.37 10.51
N GLY A 206 -7.63 36.57 9.60
CA GLY A 206 -6.39 35.81 9.89
C GLY A 206 -6.62 34.50 10.67
N THR A 207 -7.87 34.02 10.69
CA THR A 207 -8.24 32.74 11.29
C THR A 207 -8.55 31.66 10.26
N ASP A 208 -8.12 31.86 9.01
CA ASP A 208 -8.36 30.91 7.92
C ASP A 208 -7.70 29.56 8.25
N LEU A 209 -8.52 28.52 8.43
CA LEU A 209 -8.08 27.14 8.71
C LEU A 209 -8.63 26.19 7.66
N CYS A 210 -7.75 25.46 6.99
CA CYS A 210 -8.15 24.41 6.07
C CYS A 210 -8.62 23.15 6.82
N GLY A 211 -9.89 22.82 6.68
CA GLY A 211 -10.49 21.66 7.36
C GLY A 211 -11.91 21.37 6.93
N MET A 212 -12.52 20.35 7.51
CA MET A 212 -13.93 20.08 7.30
C MET A 212 -14.78 21.22 7.82
N ASP A 213 -15.86 21.53 7.12
CA ASP A 213 -16.79 22.64 7.41
C ASP A 213 -17.37 22.49 8.83
N PHE A 214 -17.09 23.43 9.73
CA PHE A 214 -17.52 23.40 11.14
C PHE A 214 -19.04 23.27 11.32
N PHE A 215 -19.82 23.73 10.34
CA PHE A 215 -21.26 23.73 10.39
C PHE A 215 -21.90 22.43 9.86
N LYS A 216 -21.13 21.55 9.19
CA LYS A 216 -21.62 20.30 8.60
C LYS A 216 -21.23 19.05 9.40
N GLN A 217 -21.48 19.07 10.71
CA GLN A 217 -21.05 17.98 11.61
C GLN A 217 -21.67 16.62 11.28
N MET A 218 -22.91 16.59 10.79
CA MET A 218 -23.56 15.33 10.41
C MET A 218 -22.92 14.72 9.17
N GLU A 219 -22.65 15.54 8.16
CA GLU A 219 -21.97 15.12 6.93
C GLU A 219 -20.55 14.65 7.20
N GLN A 220 -19.82 15.31 8.11
CA GLN A 220 -18.51 14.86 8.58
C GLN A 220 -18.59 13.47 9.19
N LYS A 221 -19.54 13.22 10.09
CA LYS A 221 -19.76 11.90 10.69
C LYS A 221 -20.04 10.83 9.64
N ILE A 222 -20.96 11.12 8.71
CA ILE A 222 -21.33 10.17 7.65
C ILE A 222 -20.10 9.78 6.82
N ILE A 223 -19.29 10.75 6.37
CA ILE A 223 -18.12 10.51 5.52
C ILE A 223 -17.03 9.76 6.29
N ILE A 224 -16.78 10.11 7.55
CA ILE A 224 -15.76 9.42 8.36
C ILE A 224 -16.18 7.99 8.68
N TYR A 225 -17.45 7.73 9.06
CA TYR A 225 -17.94 6.37 9.26
C TYR A 225 -17.96 5.56 7.96
N PHE A 226 -18.34 6.18 6.83
CA PHE A 226 -18.25 5.54 5.51
C PHE A 226 -16.80 5.12 5.20
N ALA A 227 -15.84 6.02 5.35
CA ALA A 227 -14.42 5.72 5.13
C ALA A 227 -13.92 4.60 6.05
N PHE A 228 -14.28 4.65 7.34
CA PHE A 228 -13.92 3.61 8.30
C PHE A 228 -14.48 2.24 7.93
N ILE A 229 -15.77 2.17 7.59
CA ILE A 229 -16.41 0.89 7.28
C ILE A 229 -15.92 0.33 5.95
N VAL A 230 -15.94 1.14 4.89
CA VAL A 230 -15.70 0.66 3.52
C VAL A 230 -14.23 0.51 3.20
N PHE A 231 -13.35 1.39 3.73
CA PHE A 231 -11.93 1.40 3.38
C PHE A 231 -10.99 0.93 4.50
N PHE A 232 -11.54 0.56 5.67
CA PHE A 232 -10.74 -0.06 6.72
C PHE A 232 -11.38 -1.36 7.23
N LEU A 233 -12.59 -1.32 7.78
CA LEU A 233 -13.19 -2.47 8.47
C LEU A 233 -13.47 -3.65 7.51
N LEU A 234 -14.17 -3.40 6.40
CA LEU A 234 -14.45 -4.44 5.40
C LEU A 234 -13.16 -5.01 4.77
N PRO A 235 -12.20 -4.18 4.30
CA PRO A 235 -10.89 -4.67 3.88
C PRO A 235 -10.15 -5.48 4.93
N ALA A 236 -10.12 -5.03 6.19
CA ALA A 236 -9.47 -5.73 7.29
C ALA A 236 -10.04 -7.13 7.51
N VAL A 237 -11.37 -7.26 7.59
CA VAL A 237 -12.06 -8.53 7.74
C VAL A 237 -11.79 -9.44 6.53
N PHE A 238 -11.89 -8.89 5.32
CA PHE A 238 -11.66 -9.65 4.09
C PHE A 238 -10.20 -10.14 3.99
N ILE A 239 -9.21 -9.26 4.15
CA ILE A 239 -7.79 -9.59 4.08
C ILE A 239 -7.44 -10.66 5.12
N THR A 240 -7.89 -10.46 6.36
CA THR A 240 -7.63 -11.41 7.45
C THR A 240 -8.23 -12.79 7.16
N SER A 241 -9.50 -12.85 6.74
CA SER A 241 -10.18 -14.10 6.42
C SER A 241 -9.55 -14.84 5.22
N ALA A 242 -9.20 -14.10 4.16
CA ALA A 242 -8.53 -14.66 2.99
C ALA A 242 -7.17 -15.27 3.36
N TYR A 243 -6.37 -14.58 4.16
CA TYR A 243 -5.06 -15.08 4.58
C TYR A 243 -5.16 -16.21 5.62
N CYS A 244 -6.11 -16.17 6.53
CA CYS A 244 -6.40 -17.32 7.41
C CYS A 244 -6.76 -18.57 6.59
N HIS A 245 -7.59 -18.43 5.56
CA HIS A 245 -7.93 -19.55 4.66
C HIS A 245 -6.70 -20.06 3.89
N ILE A 246 -5.85 -19.18 3.36
CA ILE A 246 -4.59 -19.55 2.73
C ILE A 246 -3.71 -20.35 3.71
N LEU A 247 -3.54 -19.87 4.94
CA LEU A 247 -2.73 -20.53 5.97
C LEU A 247 -3.26 -21.93 6.30
N MET A 248 -4.59 -22.08 6.49
CA MET A 248 -5.21 -23.38 6.74
C MET A 248 -5.02 -24.33 5.55
N ARG A 249 -5.22 -23.85 4.33
CA ARG A 249 -5.03 -24.66 3.12
C ARG A 249 -3.59 -25.18 2.98
N LEU A 250 -2.64 -24.31 3.27
CA LEU A 250 -1.22 -24.67 3.22
C LEU A 250 -0.83 -25.69 4.31
N LYS A 251 -1.35 -25.56 5.54
CA LYS A 251 -1.13 -26.55 6.62
C LYS A 251 -1.72 -27.93 6.28
N ASN A 252 -2.93 -27.95 5.73
CA ASN A 252 -3.60 -29.20 5.38
C ASN A 252 -2.87 -29.96 4.27
N MET A 253 -2.24 -29.27 3.32
CA MET A 253 -1.40 -29.89 2.30
C MET A 253 -0.19 -30.62 2.92
N ASP A 254 0.45 -30.07 3.95
CA ASP A 254 1.56 -30.72 4.65
C ASP A 254 1.13 -32.02 5.35
N SER A 255 -0.04 -32.01 5.97
CA SER A 255 -0.57 -33.19 6.67
C SER A 255 -0.96 -34.32 5.72
N CYS A 256 -1.37 -34.04 4.50
CA CYS A 256 -1.70 -35.06 3.49
C CYS A 256 -0.44 -35.70 2.90
N PHE A 257 0.65 -34.95 2.69
CA PHE A 257 1.90 -35.46 2.15
C PHE A 257 2.69 -36.29 3.18
N GLY A 258 2.60 -35.95 4.47
CA GLY A 258 3.25 -36.69 5.56
C GLY A 258 2.64 -38.07 5.84
N LYS A 259 1.37 -38.31 5.49
CA LYS A 259 0.65 -39.58 5.72
C LYS A 259 0.76 -40.58 4.56
N SER A 260 1.07 -40.12 3.37
CA SER A 260 1.27 -40.99 2.21
C SER A 260 2.75 -41.36 2.13
N GLY A 261 3.13 -42.56 2.58
CA GLY A 261 4.50 -43.08 2.61
C GLY A 261 5.21 -43.26 1.25
N ARG A 262 4.76 -42.52 0.22
CA ARG A 262 5.50 -42.29 -1.00
C ARG A 262 6.41 -41.08 -0.78
N LEU A 263 7.70 -41.36 -0.72
CA LEU A 263 8.82 -40.44 -0.83
C LEU A 263 8.70 -39.61 -2.12
N VAL A 264 7.74 -38.67 -2.18
CA VAL A 264 7.92 -37.51 -3.02
C VAL A 264 8.84 -36.61 -2.21
N GLN A 265 10.12 -36.58 -2.54
CA GLN A 265 11.03 -35.51 -2.11
C GLN A 265 10.38 -34.20 -2.52
N VAL A 266 9.58 -33.66 -1.61
CA VAL A 266 9.23 -32.23 -1.67
C VAL A 266 10.57 -31.53 -1.56
N THR A 267 11.09 -31.08 -2.70
CA THR A 267 12.42 -30.52 -2.75
C THR A 267 12.45 -29.35 -1.74
N ASP A 268 13.48 -29.30 -0.89
CA ASP A 268 13.73 -28.21 0.09
C ASP A 268 13.46 -26.81 -0.49
N LYS A 269 13.64 -26.67 -1.79
CA LYS A 269 13.35 -25.45 -2.56
C LYS A 269 11.87 -25.09 -2.56
N GLN A 270 10.95 -26.06 -2.65
CA GLN A 270 9.51 -25.80 -2.70
C GLN A 270 8.99 -25.38 -1.31
N GLU A 271 9.51 -25.98 -0.26
CA GLU A 271 9.19 -25.62 1.12
C GLU A 271 9.72 -24.23 1.48
N ARG A 272 10.96 -23.88 1.09
CA ARG A 272 11.53 -22.54 1.27
C ARG A 272 10.72 -21.47 0.54
N THR A 273 10.30 -21.74 -0.70
CA THR A 273 9.45 -20.83 -1.49
C THR A 273 8.11 -20.59 -0.78
N ARG A 274 7.49 -21.64 -0.27
CA ARG A 274 6.21 -21.60 0.44
C ARG A 274 6.31 -20.79 1.73
N ARG A 275 7.33 -21.05 2.57
CA ARG A 275 7.60 -20.28 3.80
C ARG A 275 7.86 -18.81 3.50
N SER A 276 8.53 -18.49 2.40
CA SER A 276 8.75 -17.10 1.96
C SER A 276 7.43 -16.40 1.63
N VAL A 277 6.55 -17.07 0.89
CA VAL A 277 5.21 -16.52 0.55
C VAL A 277 4.40 -16.27 1.82
N LEU A 278 4.41 -17.20 2.79
CA LEU A 278 3.72 -17.02 4.07
C LEU A 278 4.20 -15.78 4.84
N LYS A 279 5.52 -15.56 4.90
CA LYS A 279 6.07 -14.37 5.57
C LYS A 279 5.61 -13.07 4.93
N VAL A 280 5.57 -13.01 3.60
CA VAL A 280 5.04 -11.83 2.87
C VAL A 280 3.58 -11.56 3.25
N LEU A 281 2.75 -12.60 3.23
CA LEU A 281 1.32 -12.48 3.51
C LEU A 281 1.06 -11.96 4.93
N VAL A 282 1.76 -12.53 5.93
CA VAL A 282 1.66 -12.08 7.33
C VAL A 282 2.14 -10.64 7.48
N ALA A 283 3.26 -10.29 6.83
CA ALA A 283 3.79 -8.93 6.89
C ALA A 283 2.83 -7.89 6.30
N VAL A 284 2.15 -8.20 5.19
CA VAL A 284 1.14 -7.32 4.59
C VAL A 284 -0.04 -7.08 5.54
N VAL A 285 -0.55 -8.13 6.22
CA VAL A 285 -1.64 -7.97 7.19
C VAL A 285 -1.22 -7.09 8.37
N ILE A 286 -0.05 -7.37 8.93
CA ILE A 286 0.46 -6.58 10.07
C ILE A 286 0.66 -5.13 9.64
N SER A 287 1.30 -4.90 8.48
CA SER A 287 1.50 -3.55 7.94
C SER A 287 0.17 -2.81 7.74
N PHE A 288 -0.85 -3.48 7.20
CA PHE A 288 -2.16 -2.90 7.02
C PHE A 288 -2.75 -2.41 8.35
N PHE A 289 -2.77 -3.26 9.39
CA PHE A 289 -3.32 -2.86 10.68
C PHE A 289 -2.49 -1.78 11.37
N VAL A 290 -1.16 -1.92 11.39
CA VAL A 290 -0.28 -0.95 12.05
C VAL A 290 -0.37 0.43 11.39
N CYS A 291 -0.50 0.48 10.08
CA CYS A 291 -0.53 1.74 9.34
C CYS A 291 -1.91 2.40 9.31
N TRP A 292 -2.99 1.63 9.15
CA TRP A 292 -4.34 2.18 8.95
C TRP A 292 -5.16 2.33 10.22
N PHE A 293 -4.96 1.47 11.23
CA PHE A 293 -5.77 1.51 12.45
C PHE A 293 -5.61 2.83 13.23
N PRO A 294 -4.39 3.34 13.50
CA PRO A 294 -4.23 4.60 14.21
C PRO A 294 -4.87 5.78 13.49
N PHE A 295 -4.78 5.83 12.17
CA PHE A 295 -5.38 6.86 11.34
C PHE A 295 -6.91 6.88 11.46
N HIS A 296 -7.57 5.74 11.28
CA HIS A 296 -9.02 5.67 11.42
C HIS A 296 -9.50 5.88 12.86
N LEU A 297 -8.75 5.40 13.85
CA LEU A 297 -9.05 5.62 15.26
C LEU A 297 -9.02 7.12 15.61
N GLN A 298 -7.99 7.84 15.17
CA GLN A 298 -7.87 9.27 15.38
C GLN A 298 -9.06 10.03 14.78
N ARG A 299 -9.46 9.72 13.55
CA ARG A 299 -10.61 10.34 12.88
C ARG A 299 -11.95 10.04 13.57
N LEU A 300 -12.14 8.80 14.03
CA LEU A 300 -13.34 8.45 14.82
C LEU A 300 -13.39 9.20 16.15
N LEU A 301 -12.25 9.35 16.82
CA LEU A 301 -12.18 10.11 18.05
C LEU A 301 -12.48 11.59 17.81
N SER A 302 -11.92 12.19 16.74
CA SER A 302 -12.11 13.62 16.43
C SER A 302 -13.58 14.02 16.26
N ILE A 303 -14.42 13.14 15.68
CA ILE A 303 -15.85 13.43 15.46
C ILE A 303 -16.77 13.06 16.64
N ASN A 304 -16.24 12.32 17.63
CA ASN A 304 -17.02 11.85 18.79
C ASN A 304 -16.56 12.47 20.12
N MET A 305 -15.41 13.11 20.17
CA MET A 305 -14.96 13.83 21.37
C MET A 305 -15.71 15.14 21.53
N ASN A 306 -16.29 15.35 22.74
CA ASN A 306 -16.82 16.64 23.15
C ASN A 306 -15.72 17.36 23.94
N GLU A 307 -15.19 18.46 23.41
CA GLU A 307 -14.10 19.22 24.05
C GLU A 307 -14.47 19.71 25.45
N SER A 308 -15.74 20.05 25.69
CA SER A 308 -16.24 20.55 26.98
C SER A 308 -16.15 19.53 28.13
N ASN A 309 -16.07 18.23 27.85
CA ASN A 309 -16.02 17.16 28.84
C ASN A 309 -14.72 16.36 28.85
N SER A 310 -13.75 16.73 28.01
CA SER A 310 -12.49 16.00 27.88
C SER A 310 -11.52 16.37 29.02
N SER A 311 -10.99 15.35 29.71
CA SER A 311 -9.93 15.57 30.71
C SER A 311 -8.62 15.98 30.00
N PRO A 312 -7.72 16.73 30.68
CA PRO A 312 -6.41 17.07 30.12
C PRO A 312 -5.60 15.86 29.67
N ALA A 313 -5.75 14.72 30.35
CA ALA A 313 -5.10 13.47 29.97
C ALA A 313 -5.63 12.94 28.63
N MET A 314 -6.93 13.02 28.38
CA MET A 314 -7.55 12.62 27.12
C MET A 314 -7.08 13.50 25.96
N HIS A 315 -6.97 14.81 26.19
CA HIS A 315 -6.44 15.75 25.20
C HIS A 315 -5.00 15.41 24.80
N ASN A 316 -4.10 15.14 25.77
CA ASN A 316 -2.73 14.71 25.48
C ASN A 316 -2.66 13.38 24.71
N VAL A 317 -3.53 12.42 25.05
CA VAL A 317 -3.64 11.16 24.30
C VAL A 317 -4.06 11.43 22.86
N PHE A 318 -5.05 12.29 22.65
CA PHE A 318 -5.53 12.65 21.31
C PHE A 318 -4.44 13.32 20.46
N ILE A 319 -3.70 14.28 21.01
CA ILE A 319 -2.57 14.93 20.32
C ILE A 319 -1.49 13.91 19.97
N SER A 320 -1.12 13.03 20.93
CA SER A 320 -0.13 11.98 20.68
C SER A 320 -0.58 11.01 19.56
N LEU A 321 -1.86 10.65 19.59
CA LEU A 321 -2.47 9.80 18.56
C LEU A 321 -2.52 10.52 17.20
N PHE A 322 -2.74 11.83 17.17
CA PHE A 322 -2.75 12.64 15.94
C PHE A 322 -1.39 12.53 15.21
N TYR A 323 -0.27 12.79 15.89
CA TYR A 323 1.06 12.67 15.28
C TYR A 323 1.39 11.22 14.91
N LEU A 324 1.10 10.26 15.80
CA LEU A 324 1.33 8.84 15.53
C LEU A 324 0.54 8.37 14.29
N SER A 325 -0.71 8.79 14.16
CA SER A 325 -1.57 8.41 13.04
C SER A 325 -1.03 8.92 11.70
N GLY A 326 -0.51 10.14 11.65
CA GLY A 326 0.13 10.71 10.48
C GLY A 326 1.38 9.91 10.06
N PHE A 327 2.25 9.56 11.02
CA PHE A 327 3.43 8.73 10.75
C PHE A 327 3.06 7.36 10.24
N CYS A 328 2.09 6.68 10.87
CA CYS A 328 1.62 5.37 10.45
C CYS A 328 0.99 5.42 9.06
N TYR A 329 0.18 6.43 8.77
CA TYR A 329 -0.48 6.63 7.49
C TYR A 329 0.52 6.72 6.32
N TYR A 330 1.51 7.61 6.41
CA TYR A 330 2.52 7.75 5.35
C TYR A 330 3.53 6.60 5.33
N SER A 331 3.76 5.93 6.47
CA SER A 331 4.60 4.73 6.53
C SER A 331 4.06 3.58 5.70
N ASN A 332 2.73 3.49 5.50
CA ASN A 332 2.14 2.50 4.60
C ASN A 332 2.75 2.58 3.20
N SER A 333 2.81 3.78 2.62
CA SER A 333 3.35 3.98 1.27
C SER A 333 4.86 3.75 1.18
N ALA A 334 5.62 4.08 2.23
CA ALA A 334 7.06 3.87 2.25
C ALA A 334 7.46 2.41 2.53
N SER A 335 6.63 1.62 3.21
CA SER A 335 6.95 0.26 3.62
C SER A 335 6.85 -0.77 2.48
N ASN A 336 5.99 -0.53 1.49
CA ASN A 336 5.70 -1.47 0.40
C ASN A 336 6.96 -1.92 -0.37
N PRO A 337 7.83 -1.04 -0.88
CA PRO A 337 9.07 -1.43 -1.56
C PRO A 337 10.03 -2.20 -0.65
N ILE A 338 10.07 -1.86 0.65
CA ILE A 338 10.91 -2.54 1.63
C ILE A 338 10.46 -3.98 1.82
N LEU A 339 9.16 -4.20 1.99
CA LEU A 339 8.56 -5.54 2.13
C LEU A 339 8.86 -6.41 0.91
N TYR A 340 8.73 -5.86 -0.32
CA TYR A 340 9.04 -6.61 -1.54
C TYR A 340 10.52 -6.99 -1.63
N ASN A 341 11.44 -6.10 -1.27
CA ASN A 341 12.87 -6.38 -1.25
C ASN A 341 13.25 -7.42 -0.19
N ILE A 342 12.67 -7.37 1.00
CA ILE A 342 12.98 -8.33 2.08
C ILE A 342 12.45 -9.73 1.73
N PHE A 343 11.22 -9.84 1.27
CA PHE A 343 10.53 -11.12 1.18
C PHE A 343 10.52 -11.76 -0.21
N SER A 344 10.70 -11.00 -1.29
CA SER A 344 10.67 -11.51 -2.66
C SER A 344 12.06 -11.60 -3.27
N GLY A 345 12.64 -12.81 -3.32
CA GLY A 345 13.93 -13.04 -3.97
C GLY A 345 13.94 -12.71 -5.47
N ARG A 346 12.80 -12.90 -6.16
CA ARG A 346 12.65 -12.52 -7.57
C ARG A 346 12.69 -11.02 -7.75
N TYR A 347 11.96 -10.28 -6.90
CA TYR A 347 11.96 -8.82 -6.93
C TYR A 347 13.35 -8.28 -6.62
N ARG A 348 14.00 -8.75 -5.55
CA ARG A 348 15.35 -8.35 -5.16
C ARG A 348 16.37 -8.56 -6.28
N SER A 349 16.31 -9.72 -6.95
CA SER A 349 17.21 -9.99 -8.10
C SER A 349 16.96 -9.03 -9.26
N ALA A 350 15.70 -8.78 -9.61
CA ALA A 350 15.34 -7.83 -10.65
C ALA A 350 15.72 -6.39 -10.28
N PHE A 351 15.53 -6.01 -9.03
CA PHE A 351 15.92 -4.70 -8.48
C PHE A 351 17.43 -4.49 -8.60
N CYS A 352 18.25 -5.41 -8.08
CA CYS A 352 19.70 -5.32 -8.16
C CYS A 352 20.17 -5.25 -9.60
N HIS A 353 19.63 -6.08 -10.49
CA HIS A 353 19.98 -6.07 -11.91
C HIS A 353 19.66 -4.73 -12.59
N THR A 354 18.49 -4.15 -12.29
CA THR A 354 18.01 -2.92 -12.95
C THR A 354 18.68 -1.66 -12.42
N ILE A 355 18.90 -1.58 -11.10
CA ILE A 355 19.40 -0.38 -10.42
C ILE A 355 20.91 -0.38 -10.27
N LEU A 356 21.50 -1.52 -9.87
CA LEU A 356 22.94 -1.64 -9.63
C LEU A 356 23.72 -2.10 -10.86
N GLY A 357 23.03 -2.63 -11.87
CA GLY A 357 23.63 -3.16 -13.10
C GLY A 357 24.14 -4.60 -12.97
N GLU A 358 24.36 -5.23 -14.14
CA GLU A 358 24.66 -6.66 -14.25
C GLU A 358 25.95 -7.06 -13.54
N LYS A 359 27.01 -6.26 -13.65
CA LYS A 359 28.34 -6.55 -13.06
C LYS A 359 28.30 -6.61 -11.54
N ILE A 360 27.64 -5.65 -10.89
CA ILE A 360 27.52 -5.59 -9.42
C ILE A 360 26.63 -6.72 -8.93
N THR A 361 25.52 -6.97 -9.63
CA THR A 361 24.58 -8.05 -9.31
C THR A 361 25.25 -9.42 -9.37
N ALA A 362 26.03 -9.71 -10.42
CA ALA A 362 26.77 -10.95 -10.57
C ALA A 362 27.76 -11.15 -9.41
N LYS A 363 28.50 -10.11 -9.02
CA LYS A 363 29.42 -10.13 -7.88
C LYS A 363 28.70 -10.39 -6.55
N TYR A 364 27.55 -9.75 -6.32
CA TYR A 364 26.75 -9.91 -5.10
C TYR A 364 26.24 -11.35 -4.95
N TYR A 365 25.68 -11.95 -6.03
CA TYR A 365 25.17 -13.31 -5.99
C TYR A 365 26.30 -14.37 -5.99
N ALA A 366 27.44 -14.10 -6.61
CA ALA A 366 28.62 -14.97 -6.52
C ALA A 366 29.14 -15.03 -5.07
N SER A 367 29.24 -13.89 -4.41
CA SER A 367 29.65 -13.80 -3.00
C SER A 367 28.66 -14.52 -2.05
N ALA A 368 27.34 -14.31 -2.26
CA ALA A 368 26.31 -14.98 -1.46
C ALA A 368 26.31 -16.50 -1.63
N SER A 369 26.52 -17.01 -2.86
CA SER A 369 26.61 -18.45 -3.13
C SER A 369 27.87 -19.08 -2.55
N TYR A 370 28.98 -18.34 -2.49
CA TYR A 370 30.20 -18.78 -1.85
C TYR A 370 30.06 -18.89 -0.33
N GLY A 371 29.40 -17.90 0.30
CA GLY A 371 29.07 -17.91 1.72
C GLY A 371 28.16 -19.07 2.13
N GLU A 372 27.14 -19.37 1.31
CA GLU A 372 26.20 -20.48 1.55
C GLU A 372 26.88 -21.86 1.41
N ARG A 373 27.80 -22.00 0.44
CA ARG A 373 28.65 -23.20 0.30
C ARG A 373 29.62 -23.39 1.47
N ALA A 374 30.25 -22.30 1.94
CA ALA A 374 31.15 -22.32 3.08
C ALA A 374 30.42 -22.65 4.39
N ALA A 375 29.20 -22.15 4.58
CA ALA A 375 28.36 -22.44 5.74
C ALA A 375 27.88 -23.91 5.75
N ASN A 376 27.48 -24.46 4.59
CA ASN A 376 27.11 -25.86 4.45
C ASN A 376 28.31 -26.82 4.63
N GLN A 377 29.53 -26.42 4.29
CA GLN A 377 30.74 -27.21 4.55
C GLN A 377 31.13 -27.20 6.02
N ARG A 378 30.87 -26.11 6.77
CA ARG A 378 31.11 -26.03 8.23
C ARG A 378 30.08 -26.82 9.05
N GLY A 379 28.86 -26.98 8.53
CA GLY A 379 27.79 -27.78 9.17
C GLY A 379 27.84 -29.29 8.84
N ALA A 380 28.61 -29.70 7.84
CA ALA A 380 28.88 -31.09 7.57
C ALA A 380 30.11 -31.50 8.37
N GLY A 381 29.92 -32.15 9.52
CA GLY A 381 31.00 -32.83 10.21
C GLY A 381 31.80 -33.73 9.24
N PRO A 382 33.03 -34.14 9.62
CA PRO A 382 33.95 -34.81 8.70
C PRO A 382 33.30 -36.06 8.13
N LYS A 383 32.93 -35.98 6.84
CA LYS A 383 32.56 -37.18 6.09
C LYS A 383 33.79 -38.00 5.96
N VAL A 384 33.86 -39.09 6.74
CA VAL A 384 34.83 -40.15 6.58
C VAL A 384 34.83 -40.55 5.10
N PRO A 385 35.96 -40.52 4.40
CA PRO A 385 36.01 -40.94 3.00
C PRO A 385 35.72 -42.42 2.95
N LEU A 386 34.62 -42.82 2.32
CA LEU A 386 34.41 -44.17 1.86
C LEU A 386 35.50 -44.46 0.86
N ILE A 387 36.51 -45.16 1.36
CA ILE A 387 37.64 -45.68 0.63
C ILE A 387 37.14 -46.42 -0.61
N GLN A 388 37.68 -45.96 -1.72
CA GLN A 388 37.71 -46.65 -3.00
C GLN A 388 37.88 -48.16 -2.85
N ARG A 389 36.80 -48.92 -3.09
CA ARG A 389 36.85 -50.35 -3.32
C ARG A 389 36.30 -50.65 -4.70
N ALA A 390 37.07 -50.26 -5.73
CA ALA A 390 36.86 -50.72 -7.10
C ALA A 390 38.06 -50.32 -7.99
N LYS A 391 39.22 -50.90 -7.72
CA LYS A 391 40.30 -51.01 -8.70
C LYS A 391 41.10 -52.26 -8.37
N THR A 392 40.56 -53.44 -8.65
CA THR A 392 41.36 -54.64 -8.88
C THR A 392 40.45 -55.66 -9.53
N GLU A 393 40.27 -55.57 -10.81
CA GLU A 393 39.99 -56.60 -11.73
C GLU A 393 40.31 -56.11 -13.12
N ARG A 394 41.59 -56.20 -13.44
CA ARG A 394 42.11 -56.10 -14.80
C ARG A 394 42.72 -57.42 -15.14
N ASN A 395 42.36 -57.95 -16.31
CA ASN A 395 42.93 -59.02 -17.07
C ASN A 395 42.34 -60.42 -16.78
N PHE A 396 41.45 -60.86 -17.64
CA PHE A 396 41.67 -62.07 -18.39
C PHE A 396 40.75 -62.19 -19.62
N GLY A 397 41.33 -62.41 -20.78
CA GLY A 397 40.76 -63.26 -21.87
C GLY A 397 39.99 -62.48 -22.98
N SER A 398 40.77 -62.25 -24.06
CA SER A 398 40.26 -62.12 -25.44
C SER A 398 39.51 -63.43 -25.85
N ASN A 399 38.42 -63.26 -26.63
CA ASN A 399 38.28 -63.93 -27.97
C ASN A 399 36.78 -64.02 -28.37
N ASN A 400 36.58 -63.68 -29.65
CA ASN A 400 35.65 -64.18 -30.64
C ASN A 400 34.14 -63.83 -30.58
N LEU A 401 33.72 -62.83 -31.36
CA LEU A 401 32.82 -62.80 -32.53
C LEU A 401 31.57 -63.74 -32.55
N PRO A 402 30.44 -63.39 -33.18
CA PRO A 402 30.29 -62.64 -34.42
C PRO A 402 29.07 -61.62 -34.39
N PRO A 403 28.83 -60.89 -35.54
CA PRO A 403 27.91 -59.78 -35.63
C PRO A 403 26.47 -60.25 -35.94
N VAL A 404 25.51 -59.61 -35.33
CA VAL A 404 24.11 -59.74 -35.73
C VAL A 404 23.61 -58.47 -36.41
N LYS A 405 23.02 -58.71 -37.54
CA LYS A 405 22.53 -57.84 -38.60
C LYS A 405 21.55 -56.79 -38.10
N SER A 406 21.70 -55.60 -38.68
CA SER A 406 20.67 -54.59 -38.80
C SER A 406 19.42 -55.13 -39.47
N SER A 407 18.26 -54.88 -38.88
CA SER A 407 16.98 -54.86 -39.59
C SER A 407 16.27 -53.54 -39.37
N SER A 408 16.18 -52.84 -40.48
CA SER A 408 15.37 -51.66 -40.73
C SER A 408 13.90 -51.88 -40.38
N LEU A 409 13.29 -50.93 -39.68
CA LEU A 409 11.86 -50.74 -39.75
C LEU A 409 11.55 -49.30 -40.09
N GLN A 410 10.89 -49.24 -41.21
CA GLN A 410 10.46 -48.08 -41.99
C GLN A 410 9.54 -47.15 -41.20
N GLY A 411 9.61 -45.89 -41.57
CA GLY A 411 8.76 -44.81 -41.15
C GLY A 411 7.29 -44.95 -41.53
N VAL A 412 6.48 -44.38 -40.72
CA VAL A 412 5.14 -44.00 -41.11
C VAL A 412 5.04 -42.48 -40.86
N ALA A 413 5.12 -41.78 -41.97
CA ALA A 413 4.82 -40.34 -42.05
C ALA A 413 3.27 -40.19 -42.04
N TYR A 414 2.76 -39.48 -41.06
CA TYR A 414 1.36 -39.03 -41.12
C TYR A 414 1.29 -37.60 -41.69
N SER A 415 0.82 -37.52 -42.92
CA SER A 415 0.47 -36.31 -43.64
C SER A 415 -0.73 -35.62 -42.97
N ALA A 416 -0.54 -34.37 -42.56
CA ALA A 416 -1.65 -33.52 -42.14
C ALA A 416 -2.20 -32.75 -43.34
N SER A 417 -3.39 -33.15 -43.77
CA SER A 417 -4.21 -32.49 -44.79
C SER A 417 -4.81 -31.19 -44.23
N LYS A 418 -4.53 -30.08 -44.91
CA LYS A 418 -5.35 -28.85 -44.88
C LYS A 418 -6.79 -29.14 -45.28
N LYS A 419 -7.73 -28.78 -44.46
CA LYS A 419 -9.10 -28.44 -44.89
C LYS A 419 -9.58 -27.19 -44.18
N ASP A 420 -9.64 -26.17 -45.00
CA ASP A 420 -10.38 -24.93 -44.91
C ASP A 420 -11.88 -25.20 -44.71
N LYS A 421 -12.52 -24.56 -43.73
CA LYS A 421 -13.96 -24.31 -43.72
C LYS A 421 -14.31 -23.05 -42.95
N ARG A 422 -14.54 -21.99 -43.71
CA ARG A 422 -15.39 -20.84 -43.33
C ARG A 422 -16.65 -21.33 -42.64
N ARG A 423 -16.98 -20.73 -41.50
CA ARG A 423 -18.34 -20.68 -41.03
C ARG A 423 -18.66 -19.29 -40.46
N LYS A 424 -19.70 -18.77 -41.05
CA LYS A 424 -20.35 -17.49 -40.88
C LYS A 424 -20.77 -17.17 -39.45
N SER A 425 -20.70 -15.86 -39.19
CA SER A 425 -21.44 -15.02 -38.25
C SER A 425 -22.83 -15.54 -37.83
N SER A 426 -23.10 -15.44 -36.54
CA SER A 426 -24.43 -15.10 -36.04
C SER A 426 -24.26 -14.10 -34.86
N LEU A 427 -24.65 -12.87 -35.15
CA LEU A 427 -25.02 -11.87 -34.17
C LEU A 427 -26.21 -12.39 -33.37
N ILE A 428 -26.08 -12.34 -32.05
CA ILE A 428 -27.20 -12.36 -31.13
C ILE A 428 -27.24 -10.99 -30.48
N GLU A 429 -28.13 -10.16 -30.98
CA GLU A 429 -28.60 -8.94 -30.34
C GLU A 429 -29.33 -9.32 -29.05
N PHE A 430 -28.85 -8.83 -27.92
CA PHE A 430 -29.64 -8.76 -26.69
C PHE A 430 -30.21 -7.35 -26.58
N ASN A 431 -31.44 -7.17 -27.04
CA ASN A 431 -32.31 -6.05 -26.70
C ASN A 431 -32.68 -6.18 -25.20
N VAL A 432 -32.16 -5.29 -24.34
CA VAL A 432 -32.71 -5.07 -23.02
C VAL A 432 -33.59 -3.83 -23.07
N GLN A 433 -34.86 -4.07 -23.06
CA GLN A 433 -35.94 -3.09 -23.01
C GLN A 433 -36.02 -2.55 -21.56
N PHE A 434 -35.67 -1.28 -21.39
CA PHE A 434 -35.99 -0.55 -20.17
C PHE A 434 -37.45 -0.15 -20.18
N GLN A 435 -38.24 -0.78 -19.34
CA GLN A 435 -39.61 -0.39 -19.04
C GLN A 435 -39.56 0.61 -17.88
N VAL A 436 -39.88 1.86 -18.21
CA VAL A 436 -40.17 2.93 -17.28
C VAL A 436 -41.53 2.65 -16.64
N VAL A 437 -41.55 2.41 -15.35
CA VAL A 437 -42.79 2.49 -14.57
C VAL A 437 -42.81 3.89 -13.95
N GLN A 438 -43.63 4.77 -14.53
CA GLN A 438 -44.27 5.87 -13.83
C GLN A 438 -45.45 5.24 -13.11
N ASP A 439 -45.61 5.52 -11.82
CA ASP A 439 -46.92 5.83 -11.22
C ASP A 439 -46.75 6.10 -9.72
N GLU A 440 -47.28 7.31 -9.33
CA GLU A 440 -47.68 7.86 -8.04
C GLU A 440 -46.59 8.24 -7.01
#